data_4f71202886526780c6afddc3c32f95c6
#
_entry.id   4f71202886526780c6afddc3c32f95c6
#
_cell.length_a   1.000
_cell.length_b   1.000
_cell.length_c   1.000
_cell.angle_alpha   90.00
_cell.angle_beta   90.00
_cell.angle_gamma   90.00
#
_symmetry.space_group_name_H-M   'P 1'
#
loop_
_entity.id
_entity.type
_entity.pdbx_description
1 polymer ?
#
loop_
_entity_poly.entity_id
_entity_poly.type
_entity_poly.pdbx_seq_one_letter_code
_entity_poly.pdbx_strand_id
1 'polypeptide(L)'
;MTTFLSQKWTRLLVSLPLLSLSFGCTQKFNDVSATVQEAYGNYIDVELTPDEIEAIPYASAYLKIGNQKQVFVILAFAEKNPSTNKIQLKWVSADKAMVVTENGHIVKTIGLQTTNLDGVYGNVPAYSGSSTQYALSYDWSDKYRYGFPAKVERTLQGKETITTPISSTNTDVYTENVTFTSLDESIENTYWVDNEGKVLKTRQHLGPNMVPIELTILKGYSKS
;
A
#
# COMPACT_ATOMS: atom_id res chain seq x y z
N MET A 1 53.72 63.37 34.85
CA MET A 1 54.53 62.21 34.45
C MET A 1 53.50 61.13 34.05
N THR A 2 53.50 60.92 32.83
CA THR A 2 52.73 60.23 31.82
C THR A 2 52.19 58.89 32.21
N THR A 3 50.86 58.80 32.19
CA THR A 3 50.08 57.56 32.28
C THR A 3 49.61 57.13 30.90
N PHE A 4 50.02 55.93 30.48
CA PHE A 4 49.58 55.30 29.24
C PHE A 4 48.27 54.58 29.45
N LEU A 5 47.22 54.98 28.73
CA LEU A 5 45.95 54.29 28.62
C LEU A 5 46.04 53.21 27.54
N SER A 6 45.87 51.97 27.93
CA SER A 6 45.73 50.82 27.05
C SER A 6 44.24 50.57 26.71
N GLN A 7 43.90 50.81 25.46
CA GLN A 7 42.56 50.63 24.96
C GLN A 7 42.42 49.19 24.44
N LYS A 8 41.68 48.33 25.17
CA LYS A 8 41.32 46.97 24.74
C LYS A 8 40.12 47.04 23.82
N TRP A 9 40.30 46.68 22.55
CA TRP A 9 39.24 46.48 21.60
C TRP A 9 38.59 45.10 21.84
N THR A 10 37.40 45.08 22.32
CA THR A 10 36.55 43.88 22.46
C THR A 10 35.86 43.65 21.12
N ARG A 11 36.32 42.63 20.38
CA ARG A 11 35.62 42.16 19.16
C ARG A 11 34.37 41.40 19.55
N LEU A 12 33.20 42.02 19.32
CA LEU A 12 31.91 41.39 19.46
C LEU A 12 31.66 40.50 18.24
N LEU A 13 31.83 39.16 18.38
CA LEU A 13 31.42 38.17 17.40
C LEU A 13 29.89 38.02 17.48
N VAL A 14 29.18 38.63 16.53
CA VAL A 14 27.76 38.40 16.32
C VAL A 14 27.63 37.06 15.60
N SER A 15 27.32 36.01 16.33
CA SER A 15 26.90 34.72 15.79
C SER A 15 25.45 34.81 15.32
N LEU A 16 25.28 34.92 14.00
CA LEU A 16 23.99 34.85 13.31
C LEU A 16 23.51 33.39 13.33
N PRO A 17 22.39 33.00 14.00
CA PRO A 17 21.86 31.65 13.89
C PRO A 17 21.26 31.49 12.49
N LEU A 18 21.83 30.56 11.72
CA LEU A 18 21.30 30.11 10.44
C LEU A 18 20.02 29.30 10.74
N LEU A 19 18.86 29.99 10.74
CA LEU A 19 17.56 29.31 10.73
C LEU A 19 17.39 28.58 9.40
N SER A 20 17.71 27.30 9.40
CA SER A 20 17.33 26.39 8.32
C SER A 20 15.82 26.24 8.29
N LEU A 21 15.15 26.95 7.38
CA LEU A 21 13.74 26.78 7.04
C LEU A 21 13.58 25.41 6.36
N SER A 22 13.28 24.40 7.17
CA SER A 22 12.78 23.12 6.70
C SER A 22 11.35 23.34 6.20
N PHE A 23 11.18 23.73 4.94
CA PHE A 23 9.89 23.65 4.27
C PHE A 23 9.57 22.16 4.04
N GLY A 24 8.96 21.52 5.05
CA GLY A 24 8.41 20.19 4.93
C GLY A 24 7.25 20.21 3.94
N CYS A 25 7.27 19.27 3.00
CA CYS A 25 6.22 19.04 1.99
C CYS A 25 4.91 18.50 2.62
N THR A 26 4.30 19.22 3.55
CA THR A 26 3.03 18.83 4.19
C THR A 26 1.80 19.46 3.53
N GLN A 27 1.95 20.41 2.62
CA GLN A 27 0.82 21.12 2.01
C GLN A 27 0.12 20.35 0.88
N LYS A 28 0.80 19.43 0.17
CA LYS A 28 0.19 18.70 -0.95
C LYS A 28 -0.81 17.60 -0.53
N PHE A 29 -0.73 17.10 0.68
CA PHE A 29 -1.67 16.09 1.18
C PHE A 29 -3.06 16.64 1.52
N ASN A 30 -3.17 17.91 1.88
CA ASN A 30 -4.45 18.51 2.28
C ASN A 30 -5.41 18.73 1.10
N ASP A 31 -4.90 19.05 -0.09
CA ASP A 31 -5.75 19.33 -1.26
C ASP A 31 -6.36 18.03 -1.85
N VAL A 32 -5.60 16.93 -1.82
CA VAL A 32 -6.12 15.61 -2.24
C VAL A 32 -7.10 15.06 -1.19
N SER A 33 -6.87 15.33 0.10
CA SER A 33 -7.75 14.87 1.17
C SER A 33 -9.13 15.54 1.12
N ALA A 34 -9.24 16.79 0.64
CA ALA A 34 -10.50 17.50 0.56
C ALA A 34 -11.44 16.86 -0.47
N THR A 35 -10.96 16.56 -1.68
CA THR A 35 -11.75 15.90 -2.74
C THR A 35 -12.15 14.47 -2.31
N VAL A 36 -11.25 13.74 -1.67
CA VAL A 36 -11.50 12.39 -1.17
C VAL A 36 -12.41 12.43 0.07
N GLN A 37 -12.30 13.45 0.92
CA GLN A 37 -13.11 13.60 2.14
C GLN A 37 -14.56 13.99 1.84
N GLU A 38 -14.82 14.72 0.74
CA GLU A 38 -16.17 15.05 0.29
C GLU A 38 -16.92 13.81 -0.24
N ALA A 39 -16.19 12.87 -0.87
CA ALA A 39 -16.74 11.57 -1.27
C ALA A 39 -17.03 10.63 -0.10
N TYR A 40 -16.37 10.79 1.05
CA TYR A 40 -16.51 9.94 2.23
C TYR A 40 -17.79 10.18 3.05
N GLY A 41 -18.41 11.35 2.90
CA GLY A 41 -19.64 11.73 3.62
C GLY A 41 -20.90 11.00 3.14
N ASN A 42 -20.86 10.32 2.03
CA ASN A 42 -21.99 9.63 1.43
C ASN A 42 -21.80 8.11 1.57
N TYR A 43 -22.79 7.41 2.10
CA TYR A 43 -22.85 5.95 2.25
C TYR A 43 -22.92 5.20 0.89
N ILE A 44 -22.22 5.66 -0.13
CA ILE A 44 -22.19 5.10 -1.49
C ILE A 44 -20.75 4.70 -1.86
N ASP A 45 -20.62 3.81 -2.85
CA ASP A 45 -19.31 3.48 -3.42
C ASP A 45 -18.70 4.74 -4.07
N VAL A 46 -17.40 4.95 -3.86
CA VAL A 46 -16.66 6.04 -4.51
C VAL A 46 -16.42 5.64 -5.96
N GLU A 47 -16.96 6.44 -6.88
CA GLU A 47 -16.73 6.31 -8.32
C GLU A 47 -16.24 7.66 -8.84
N LEU A 48 -14.99 7.70 -9.30
CA LEU A 48 -14.40 8.91 -9.89
C LEU A 48 -14.49 8.85 -11.41
N THR A 49 -14.69 10.00 -12.01
CA THR A 49 -14.61 10.15 -13.47
C THR A 49 -13.17 10.02 -13.96
N PRO A 50 -12.95 9.74 -15.27
CA PRO A 50 -11.60 9.73 -15.84
C PRO A 50 -10.79 10.99 -15.55
N ASP A 51 -11.40 12.16 -15.72
CA ASP A 51 -10.75 13.46 -15.53
C ASP A 51 -10.33 13.67 -14.06
N GLU A 52 -11.15 13.25 -13.09
CA GLU A 52 -10.82 13.32 -11.67
C GLU A 52 -9.64 12.40 -11.33
N ILE A 53 -9.62 11.18 -11.88
CA ILE A 53 -8.51 10.25 -11.66
C ILE A 53 -7.23 10.81 -12.30
N GLU A 54 -7.29 11.34 -13.51
CA GLU A 54 -6.14 11.90 -14.22
C GLU A 54 -5.57 13.13 -13.52
N ALA A 55 -6.40 13.97 -12.94
CA ALA A 55 -6.00 15.15 -12.18
C ALA A 55 -5.20 14.81 -10.90
N ILE A 56 -5.35 13.61 -10.36
CA ILE A 56 -4.61 13.18 -9.17
C ILE A 56 -3.15 12.86 -9.57
N PRO A 57 -2.14 13.54 -8.99
CA PRO A 57 -0.74 13.37 -9.40
C PRO A 57 -0.08 12.09 -8.89
N TYR A 58 -0.82 11.27 -8.11
CA TYR A 58 -0.29 10.07 -7.44
C TYR A 58 -0.83 8.80 -8.06
N ALA A 59 -0.12 7.70 -7.90
CA ALA A 59 -0.68 6.37 -8.09
C ALA A 59 -1.87 6.18 -7.16
N SER A 60 -2.92 5.53 -7.65
CA SER A 60 -4.21 5.45 -6.95
C SER A 60 -4.92 4.13 -7.22
N ALA A 61 -5.81 3.77 -6.33
CA ALA A 61 -6.58 2.54 -6.42
C ALA A 61 -7.96 2.68 -5.76
N TYR A 62 -8.87 1.80 -6.14
CA TYR A 62 -10.06 1.52 -5.35
C TYR A 62 -9.77 0.40 -4.35
N LEU A 63 -10.27 0.56 -3.13
CA LEU A 63 -10.18 -0.42 -2.05
C LEU A 63 -11.58 -0.77 -1.56
N LYS A 64 -11.89 -2.08 -1.44
CA LYS A 64 -13.15 -2.57 -0.89
C LYS A 64 -12.88 -3.69 0.12
N ILE A 65 -13.53 -3.62 1.29
CA ILE A 65 -13.35 -4.57 2.38
C ILE A 65 -14.68 -5.31 2.61
N GLY A 66 -14.72 -6.59 2.25
CA GLY A 66 -15.92 -7.39 2.34
C GLY A 66 -17.10 -6.76 1.60
N ASN A 67 -18.19 -6.53 2.33
CA ASN A 67 -19.42 -5.90 1.81
C ASN A 67 -19.46 -4.38 2.08
N GLN A 68 -18.36 -3.79 2.59
CA GLN A 68 -18.29 -2.35 2.80
C GLN A 68 -18.28 -1.60 1.47
N LYS A 69 -18.52 -0.30 1.53
CA LYS A 69 -18.45 0.57 0.37
C LYS A 69 -17.03 0.68 -0.14
N GLN A 70 -16.90 0.79 -1.46
CA GLN A 70 -15.62 1.07 -2.12
C GLN A 70 -15.11 2.44 -1.71
N VAL A 71 -13.84 2.53 -1.40
CA VAL A 71 -13.15 3.78 -1.06
C VAL A 71 -12.00 4.01 -2.03
N PHE A 72 -11.62 5.27 -2.18
CA PHE A 72 -10.46 5.67 -2.95
C PHE A 72 -9.22 5.75 -2.05
N VAL A 73 -8.10 5.21 -2.52
CA VAL A 73 -6.81 5.24 -1.82
C VAL A 73 -5.71 5.76 -2.74
N ILE A 74 -4.76 6.47 -2.16
CA ILE A 74 -3.58 6.98 -2.86
C ILE A 74 -2.31 6.28 -2.38
N LEU A 75 -1.33 6.18 -3.24
CA LEU A 75 0.00 5.71 -2.87
C LEU A 75 0.73 6.82 -2.10
N ALA A 76 0.88 6.64 -0.79
CA ALA A 76 1.59 7.58 0.06
C ALA A 76 3.11 7.35 0.04
N PHE A 77 3.55 6.06 0.02
CA PHE A 77 4.96 5.71 0.05
C PHE A 77 5.23 4.48 -0.84
N ALA A 78 6.42 4.47 -1.45
CA ALA A 78 7.00 3.31 -2.13
C ALA A 78 8.40 3.08 -1.54
N GLU A 79 8.58 1.98 -0.83
CA GLU A 79 9.82 1.68 -0.11
C GLU A 79 10.34 0.30 -0.46
N LYS A 80 11.66 0.15 -0.48
CA LYS A 80 12.27 -1.14 -0.73
C LYS A 80 12.29 -1.98 0.55
N ASN A 81 11.69 -3.16 0.50
CA ASN A 81 11.78 -4.13 1.58
C ASN A 81 13.20 -4.72 1.63
N PRO A 82 13.95 -4.55 2.72
CA PRO A 82 15.33 -5.04 2.81
C PRO A 82 15.43 -6.57 2.79
N SER A 83 14.38 -7.28 3.22
CA SER A 83 14.38 -8.75 3.30
C SER A 83 14.08 -9.41 1.95
N THR A 84 13.17 -8.85 1.15
CA THR A 84 12.75 -9.41 -0.15
C THR A 84 13.38 -8.70 -1.33
N ASN A 85 14.00 -7.51 -1.10
CA ASN A 85 14.54 -6.63 -2.13
C ASN A 85 13.48 -6.08 -3.12
N LYS A 86 12.18 -6.26 -2.83
CA LYS A 86 11.03 -5.80 -3.62
C LYS A 86 10.51 -4.46 -3.13
N ILE A 87 9.73 -3.78 -3.96
CA ILE A 87 9.09 -2.52 -3.57
C ILE A 87 7.78 -2.83 -2.83
N GLN A 88 7.64 -2.27 -1.65
CA GLN A 88 6.39 -2.19 -0.91
C GLN A 88 5.68 -0.87 -1.23
N LEU A 89 4.41 -0.98 -1.61
CA LEU A 89 3.54 0.15 -1.92
C LEU A 89 2.56 0.34 -0.75
N LYS A 90 2.57 1.53 -0.14
CA LYS A 90 1.72 1.88 1.02
C LYS A 90 0.57 2.75 0.55
N TRP A 91 -0.61 2.15 0.44
CA TRP A 91 -1.85 2.78 0.04
C TRP A 91 -2.60 3.30 1.25
N VAL A 92 -3.02 4.56 1.21
CA VAL A 92 -3.65 5.23 2.35
C VAL A 92 -5.00 5.79 1.93
N SER A 93 -6.02 5.54 2.76
CA SER A 93 -7.36 6.12 2.64
C SER A 93 -7.48 7.46 3.38
N ALA A 94 -8.56 8.19 3.14
CA ALA A 94 -8.81 9.48 3.79
C ALA A 94 -8.93 9.38 5.31
N ASP A 95 -9.45 8.28 5.83
CA ASP A 95 -9.54 7.98 7.27
C ASP A 95 -8.23 7.41 7.87
N LYS A 96 -7.14 7.46 7.09
CA LYS A 96 -5.78 7.03 7.48
C LYS A 96 -5.61 5.52 7.69
N ALA A 97 -6.54 4.70 7.22
CA ALA A 97 -6.28 3.28 7.11
C ALA A 97 -5.21 3.04 6.03
N MET A 98 -4.35 2.05 6.23
CA MET A 98 -3.24 1.74 5.33
C MET A 98 -3.27 0.27 4.93
N VAL A 99 -3.09 0.03 3.63
CA VAL A 99 -2.82 -1.29 3.06
C VAL A 99 -1.44 -1.26 2.42
N VAL A 100 -0.60 -2.21 2.78
CA VAL A 100 0.75 -2.36 2.20
C VAL A 100 0.76 -3.54 1.27
N THR A 101 1.17 -3.31 0.03
CA THR A 101 1.30 -4.39 -0.97
C THR A 101 2.74 -4.59 -1.40
N GLU A 102 3.14 -5.83 -1.66
CA GLU A 102 4.40 -6.21 -2.28
C GLU A 102 4.10 -7.19 -3.42
N ASN A 103 4.42 -6.81 -4.64
CA ASN A 103 4.09 -7.59 -5.84
C ASN A 103 2.60 -8.01 -5.90
N GLY A 104 1.69 -7.11 -5.54
CA GLY A 104 0.25 -7.35 -5.50
C GLY A 104 -0.27 -8.07 -4.25
N HIS A 105 0.58 -8.72 -3.46
CA HIS A 105 0.17 -9.32 -2.18
C HIS A 105 0.01 -8.25 -1.11
N ILE A 106 -1.08 -8.31 -0.37
CA ILE A 106 -1.25 -7.50 0.84
C ILE A 106 -0.38 -8.14 1.92
N VAL A 107 0.66 -7.42 2.35
CA VAL A 107 1.64 -7.92 3.33
C VAL A 107 1.49 -7.31 4.71
N LYS A 108 0.73 -6.21 4.83
CA LYS A 108 0.41 -5.57 6.11
C LYS A 108 -0.79 -4.66 5.96
N THR A 109 -1.58 -4.52 7.03
CA THR A 109 -2.65 -3.52 7.11
C THR A 109 -2.59 -2.81 8.46
N ILE A 110 -3.03 -1.55 8.50
CA ILE A 110 -3.04 -0.72 9.72
C ILE A 110 -4.33 0.09 9.72
N GLY A 111 -5.00 0.14 10.86
CA GLY A 111 -6.15 1.02 11.06
C GLY A 111 -7.42 0.59 10.35
N LEU A 112 -7.50 -0.65 9.85
CA LEU A 112 -8.76 -1.19 9.36
C LEU A 112 -9.71 -1.40 10.54
N GLN A 113 -11.01 -1.16 10.31
CA GLN A 113 -12.05 -1.40 11.33
C GLN A 113 -12.30 -2.88 11.61
N THR A 114 -11.67 -3.76 10.84
CA THR A 114 -11.65 -5.22 11.00
C THR A 114 -10.30 -5.66 11.58
N THR A 115 -10.08 -6.98 11.67
CA THR A 115 -8.77 -7.52 12.06
C THR A 115 -7.68 -7.08 11.08
N ASN A 116 -6.57 -6.59 11.62
CA ASN A 116 -5.42 -6.17 10.83
C ASN A 116 -4.40 -7.31 10.67
N LEU A 117 -3.79 -7.35 9.49
CA LEU A 117 -2.64 -8.19 9.18
C LEU A 117 -1.38 -7.45 9.64
N ASP A 118 -0.62 -8.03 10.56
CA ASP A 118 0.61 -7.40 11.07
C ASP A 118 1.81 -7.64 10.12
N GLY A 119 1.84 -8.81 9.47
CA GLY A 119 2.86 -9.10 8.47
C GLY A 119 2.63 -10.39 7.70
N VAL A 120 3.13 -10.43 6.46
CA VAL A 120 3.35 -11.65 5.68
C VAL A 120 4.82 -11.71 5.29
N TYR A 121 5.46 -12.82 5.56
CA TYR A 121 6.89 -13.03 5.37
C TYR A 121 7.14 -14.21 4.45
N GLY A 122 8.17 -14.11 3.63
CA GLY A 122 8.58 -15.11 2.67
C GLY A 122 8.83 -14.52 1.29
N ASN A 123 9.28 -15.35 0.37
CA ASN A 123 9.54 -14.91 -1.00
C ASN A 123 8.40 -15.34 -1.92
N VAL A 124 7.61 -14.38 -2.37
CA VAL A 124 6.56 -14.58 -3.37
C VAL A 124 7.20 -14.64 -4.75
N PRO A 125 7.08 -15.75 -5.51
CA PRO A 125 7.60 -15.83 -6.87
C PRO A 125 6.88 -14.86 -7.82
N ALA A 126 7.53 -14.49 -8.92
CA ALA A 126 6.87 -13.77 -10.02
C ALA A 126 5.69 -14.59 -10.58
N TYR A 127 4.72 -13.89 -11.16
CA TYR A 127 3.60 -14.53 -11.83
C TYR A 127 4.07 -15.10 -13.18
N SER A 128 4.22 -16.42 -13.23
CA SER A 128 4.66 -17.13 -14.43
C SER A 128 4.26 -18.60 -14.37
N GLY A 129 4.06 -19.21 -15.54
CA GLY A 129 3.69 -20.63 -15.65
C GLY A 129 2.27 -20.93 -15.18
N SER A 130 1.90 -22.21 -15.25
CA SER A 130 0.55 -22.68 -14.94
C SER A 130 0.32 -22.96 -13.46
N SER A 131 1.38 -23.32 -12.71
CA SER A 131 1.31 -23.61 -11.28
C SER A 131 2.65 -23.35 -10.60
N THR A 132 2.60 -22.90 -9.35
CA THR A 132 3.78 -22.63 -8.51
C THR A 132 3.44 -22.87 -7.05
N GLN A 133 4.35 -23.52 -6.31
CA GLN A 133 4.20 -23.72 -4.86
C GLN A 133 5.30 -22.98 -4.10
N TYR A 134 4.94 -22.40 -2.96
CA TYR A 134 5.87 -21.70 -2.06
C TYR A 134 5.32 -21.63 -0.64
N ALA A 135 6.10 -21.11 0.29
CA ALA A 135 5.71 -21.00 1.70
C ALA A 135 5.76 -19.54 2.15
N LEU A 136 4.83 -19.17 3.00
CA LEU A 136 4.74 -17.88 3.67
C LEU A 136 4.57 -18.08 5.17
N SER A 137 4.78 -17.03 5.94
CA SER A 137 4.43 -16.96 7.36
C SER A 137 3.57 -15.73 7.59
N TYR A 138 2.50 -15.88 8.37
CA TYR A 138 1.52 -14.84 8.65
C TYR A 138 1.54 -14.43 10.11
N ASP A 139 1.45 -13.13 10.35
CA ASP A 139 1.31 -12.51 11.65
C ASP A 139 0.02 -11.68 11.71
N TRP A 140 -0.77 -11.87 12.77
CA TRP A 140 -1.94 -11.05 13.06
C TRP A 140 -1.80 -10.45 14.46
N SER A 141 -2.00 -9.13 14.58
CA SER A 141 -1.94 -8.44 15.87
C SER A 141 -3.05 -8.85 16.84
N ASP A 142 -4.20 -9.27 16.30
CA ASP A 142 -5.30 -9.77 17.11
C ASP A 142 -4.91 -11.08 17.84
N LYS A 143 -5.09 -11.09 19.17
CA LYS A 143 -4.74 -12.23 20.05
C LYS A 143 -3.29 -12.68 19.95
N TYR A 144 -2.37 -11.79 19.57
CA TYR A 144 -0.92 -12.06 19.49
C TYR A 144 -0.56 -13.34 18.69
N ARG A 145 -1.15 -13.50 17.52
CA ARG A 145 -0.93 -14.65 16.63
C ARG A 145 0.21 -14.37 15.66
N TYR A 146 1.39 -14.91 15.94
CA TYR A 146 2.61 -14.70 15.15
C TYR A 146 3.22 -16.00 14.68
N GLY A 147 3.90 -15.96 13.51
CA GLY A 147 4.68 -17.06 12.97
C GLY A 147 3.85 -18.22 12.43
N PHE A 148 2.64 -17.99 11.92
CA PHE A 148 1.81 -19.06 11.36
C PHE A 148 2.29 -19.44 9.96
N PRO A 149 2.86 -20.67 9.79
CA PRO A 149 3.32 -21.11 8.49
C PRO A 149 2.13 -21.45 7.59
N ALA A 150 2.25 -21.05 6.34
CA ALA A 150 1.28 -21.34 5.30
C ALA A 150 1.95 -21.91 4.04
N LYS A 151 1.35 -22.92 3.45
CA LYS A 151 1.69 -23.43 2.11
C LYS A 151 0.79 -22.75 1.10
N VAL A 152 1.38 -22.23 0.04
CA VAL A 152 0.66 -21.56 -1.04
C VAL A 152 0.82 -22.35 -2.33
N GLU A 153 -0.30 -22.63 -2.95
CA GLU A 153 -0.38 -23.18 -4.31
C GLU A 153 -1.07 -22.16 -5.20
N ARG A 154 -0.32 -21.60 -6.15
CA ARG A 154 -0.80 -20.66 -7.17
C ARG A 154 -1.07 -21.41 -8.45
N THR A 155 -2.22 -21.15 -9.08
CA THR A 155 -2.63 -21.76 -10.35
C THR A 155 -3.18 -20.70 -11.30
N LEU A 156 -2.77 -20.74 -12.57
CA LEU A 156 -3.36 -19.94 -13.64
C LEU A 156 -4.74 -20.51 -14.00
N GLN A 157 -5.77 -19.68 -13.92
CA GLN A 157 -7.15 -20.06 -14.19
C GLN A 157 -7.59 -19.70 -15.61
N GLY A 158 -7.05 -18.63 -16.18
CA GLY A 158 -7.44 -18.16 -17.51
C GLY A 158 -7.15 -16.68 -17.70
N LYS A 159 -7.96 -16.05 -18.58
CA LYS A 159 -7.82 -14.61 -18.90
C LYS A 159 -9.12 -13.88 -18.63
N GLU A 160 -8.99 -12.63 -18.16
CA GLU A 160 -10.10 -11.72 -17.94
C GLU A 160 -9.67 -10.29 -18.29
N THR A 161 -10.61 -9.50 -18.78
CA THR A 161 -10.36 -8.07 -19.03
C THR A 161 -10.78 -7.27 -17.82
N ILE A 162 -9.84 -6.53 -17.22
CA ILE A 162 -10.12 -5.57 -16.15
C ILE A 162 -10.36 -4.21 -16.77
N THR A 163 -11.56 -3.67 -16.51
CA THR A 163 -11.97 -2.33 -16.96
C THR A 163 -12.06 -1.40 -15.76
N THR A 164 -11.41 -0.25 -15.88
CA THR A 164 -11.47 0.88 -14.94
C THR A 164 -11.98 2.12 -15.68
N PRO A 165 -12.30 3.22 -15.02
CA PRO A 165 -12.71 4.44 -15.72
C PRO A 165 -11.68 4.97 -16.74
N ILE A 166 -10.39 4.66 -16.58
CA ILE A 166 -9.30 5.19 -17.43
C ILE A 166 -8.57 4.12 -18.26
N SER A 167 -8.91 2.84 -18.11
CA SER A 167 -8.21 1.77 -18.84
C SER A 167 -9.05 0.52 -19.01
N SER A 168 -8.71 -0.29 -20.01
CA SER A 168 -9.22 -1.64 -20.20
C SER A 168 -8.04 -2.54 -20.60
N THR A 169 -7.72 -3.53 -19.77
CA THR A 169 -6.51 -4.34 -19.91
C THR A 169 -6.82 -5.83 -19.79
N ASN A 170 -6.32 -6.63 -20.73
CA ASN A 170 -6.39 -8.09 -20.65
C ASN A 170 -5.39 -8.57 -19.61
N THR A 171 -5.82 -9.45 -18.74
CA THR A 171 -5.02 -9.99 -17.64
C THR A 171 -5.07 -11.50 -17.62
N ASP A 172 -4.00 -12.12 -17.11
CA ASP A 172 -4.00 -13.49 -16.65
C ASP A 172 -4.54 -13.55 -15.22
N VAL A 173 -5.47 -14.49 -14.97
CA VAL A 173 -6.09 -14.66 -13.65
C VAL A 173 -5.41 -15.81 -12.92
N TYR A 174 -4.80 -15.51 -11.78
CA TYR A 174 -4.21 -16.49 -10.89
C TYR A 174 -5.03 -16.62 -9.61
N THR A 175 -5.22 -17.86 -9.16
CA THR A 175 -5.71 -18.14 -7.81
C THR A 175 -4.60 -18.69 -6.95
N GLU A 176 -4.63 -18.38 -5.66
CA GLU A 176 -3.76 -18.95 -4.63
C GLU A 176 -4.60 -19.61 -3.55
N ASN A 177 -4.38 -20.89 -3.36
CA ASN A 177 -4.87 -21.60 -2.19
C ASN A 177 -3.78 -21.55 -1.10
N VAL A 178 -4.08 -20.86 0.00
CA VAL A 178 -3.17 -20.67 1.14
C VAL A 178 -3.65 -21.56 2.28
N THR A 179 -2.88 -22.61 2.58
CA THR A 179 -3.24 -23.61 3.60
C THR A 179 -2.41 -23.38 4.88
N PHE A 180 -3.11 -23.14 5.98
CA PHE A 180 -2.55 -23.01 7.33
C PHE A 180 -2.67 -24.37 8.05
N THR A 181 -1.68 -25.24 7.88
CA THR A 181 -1.72 -26.61 8.42
C THR A 181 -1.90 -26.64 9.94
N SER A 182 -1.34 -25.67 10.67
CA SER A 182 -1.47 -25.57 12.12
C SER A 182 -2.87 -25.15 12.61
N LEU A 183 -3.70 -24.63 11.72
CA LEU A 183 -5.06 -24.17 12.02
C LEU A 183 -6.14 -25.08 11.41
N ASP A 184 -5.74 -26.03 10.56
CA ASP A 184 -6.64 -26.83 9.72
C ASP A 184 -7.60 -25.97 8.88
N GLU A 185 -7.09 -24.87 8.34
CA GLU A 185 -7.84 -23.85 7.61
C GLU A 185 -7.16 -23.49 6.29
N SER A 186 -7.93 -23.04 5.32
CA SER A 186 -7.41 -22.49 4.07
C SER A 186 -8.18 -21.25 3.62
N ILE A 187 -7.52 -20.42 2.83
CA ILE A 187 -8.11 -19.26 2.17
C ILE A 187 -7.75 -19.25 0.70
N GLU A 188 -8.59 -18.64 -0.13
CA GLU A 188 -8.35 -18.46 -1.55
C GLU A 188 -8.19 -16.97 -1.87
N ASN A 189 -7.14 -16.64 -2.63
CA ASN A 189 -6.85 -15.31 -3.12
C ASN A 189 -6.83 -15.30 -4.64
N THR A 190 -7.23 -14.18 -5.25
CA THR A 190 -7.25 -14.03 -6.72
C THR A 190 -6.48 -12.79 -7.13
N TYR A 191 -5.73 -12.91 -8.24
CA TYR A 191 -4.89 -11.85 -8.78
C TYR A 191 -5.11 -11.75 -10.29
N TRP A 192 -5.29 -10.53 -10.78
CA TRP A 192 -5.37 -10.19 -12.21
C TRP A 192 -4.08 -9.49 -12.61
N VAL A 193 -3.32 -10.14 -13.45
CA VAL A 193 -1.93 -9.79 -13.78
C VAL A 193 -1.82 -9.45 -15.24
N ASP A 194 -1.24 -8.30 -15.57
CA ASP A 194 -1.01 -7.89 -16.95
C ASP A 194 0.16 -8.67 -17.60
N ASN A 195 0.40 -8.41 -18.88
CA ASN A 195 1.47 -9.04 -19.66
C ASN A 195 2.89 -8.63 -19.22
N GLU A 196 3.02 -7.59 -18.38
CA GLU A 196 4.30 -7.16 -17.78
C GLU A 196 4.52 -7.77 -16.39
N GLY A 197 3.57 -8.58 -15.91
CA GLY A 197 3.62 -9.20 -14.58
C GLY A 197 3.18 -8.28 -13.44
N LYS A 198 2.51 -7.15 -13.75
CA LYS A 198 1.96 -6.25 -12.75
C LYS A 198 0.55 -6.69 -12.35
N VAL A 199 0.28 -6.71 -11.06
CA VAL A 199 -1.07 -6.98 -10.54
C VAL A 199 -1.91 -5.71 -10.67
N LEU A 200 -2.98 -5.77 -11.46
CA LEU A 200 -3.92 -4.67 -11.68
C LEU A 200 -5.13 -4.74 -10.75
N LYS A 201 -5.53 -5.94 -10.35
CA LYS A 201 -6.59 -6.16 -9.38
C LYS A 201 -6.23 -7.36 -8.51
N THR A 202 -6.65 -7.32 -7.27
CA THR A 202 -6.51 -8.44 -6.35
C THR A 202 -7.70 -8.53 -5.42
N ARG A 203 -8.06 -9.76 -5.04
CA ARG A 203 -9.03 -10.08 -3.99
C ARG A 203 -8.39 -11.08 -3.04
N GLN A 204 -8.13 -10.65 -1.81
CA GLN A 204 -7.37 -11.43 -0.85
C GLN A 204 -8.07 -11.53 0.50
N HIS A 205 -8.11 -12.73 1.07
CA HIS A 205 -8.39 -12.95 2.47
C HIS A 205 -7.07 -12.83 3.25
N LEU A 206 -7.05 -12.06 4.30
CA LEU A 206 -5.82 -11.82 5.08
C LEU A 206 -5.57 -12.90 6.14
N GLY A 207 -6.51 -13.83 6.29
CA GLY A 207 -6.45 -14.97 7.21
C GLY A 207 -7.77 -15.71 7.26
N PRO A 208 -7.79 -16.89 7.93
CA PRO A 208 -9.00 -17.66 8.13
C PRO A 208 -10.10 -16.83 8.79
N ASN A 209 -11.31 -16.95 8.25
CA ASN A 209 -12.52 -16.23 8.73
C ASN A 209 -12.42 -14.69 8.65
N MET A 210 -11.45 -14.14 7.93
CA MET A 210 -11.38 -12.72 7.64
C MET A 210 -12.08 -12.38 6.32
N VAL A 211 -12.76 -11.24 6.29
CA VAL A 211 -13.39 -10.75 5.05
C VAL A 211 -12.35 -10.43 3.98
N PRO A 212 -12.67 -10.64 2.70
CA PRO A 212 -11.72 -10.33 1.62
C PRO A 212 -11.53 -8.82 1.48
N ILE A 213 -10.33 -8.46 1.04
CA ILE A 213 -9.99 -7.12 0.60
C ILE A 213 -9.77 -7.15 -0.92
N GLU A 214 -10.46 -6.28 -1.63
CA GLU A 214 -10.24 -6.04 -3.05
C GLU A 214 -9.49 -4.74 -3.25
N LEU A 215 -8.45 -4.76 -4.06
CA LEU A 215 -7.70 -3.58 -4.48
C LEU A 215 -7.67 -3.56 -6.01
N THR A 216 -8.19 -2.49 -6.63
CA THR A 216 -8.16 -2.29 -8.08
C THR A 216 -7.31 -1.06 -8.40
N ILE A 217 -6.21 -1.26 -9.08
CA ILE A 217 -5.28 -0.18 -9.45
C ILE A 217 -5.90 0.68 -10.55
N LEU A 218 -5.97 1.98 -10.33
CA LEU A 218 -6.38 2.98 -11.31
C LEU A 218 -5.16 3.57 -12.01
N LYS A 219 -4.25 4.16 -11.24
CA LYS A 219 -2.96 4.66 -11.72
C LYS A 219 -1.85 3.88 -11.05
N GLY A 220 -1.07 3.16 -11.84
CA GLY A 220 0.03 2.34 -11.35
C GLY A 220 1.22 3.17 -10.85
N TYR A 221 2.02 2.59 -9.95
CA TYR A 221 3.30 3.14 -9.56
C TYR A 221 4.31 2.98 -10.71
N SER A 222 4.92 4.09 -11.12
CA SER A 222 6.10 4.12 -11.99
C SER A 222 7.27 4.69 -11.21
N LYS A 223 8.41 4.00 -11.24
CA LYS A 223 9.64 4.54 -10.67
C LYS A 223 10.13 5.66 -11.59
N SER A 224 10.07 6.91 -11.11
CA SER A 224 10.70 8.05 -11.77
C SER A 224 12.22 7.97 -11.63
#